data_1a48bd55f77704a98358383a76fa38da
#
_entry.id   1a48bd55f77704a98358383a76fa38da
#
_cell.length_a   1.000
_cell.length_b   1.000
_cell.length_c   1.000
_cell.angle_alpha   90.00
_cell.angle_beta   90.00
_cell.angle_gamma   90.00
#
_symmetry.space_group_name_H-M   'P 1'
#
loop_
_entity.id
_entity.type
_entity.pdbx_description
1 polymer ?
#
loop_
_entity_poly.entity_id
_entity_poly.type
_entity_poly.pdbx_seq_one_letter_code
_entity_poly.pdbx_strand_id
1 'polypeptide(L)'
;MLGNQAYEGSVLPSIIIVGLPAWVIGFRKTFMTVADFLSPCSGWIVDKLGGFRALAMTEGVEGVLSLLPLLMLGSPAWKWSLVALSCALLITGQVIDIASEVFEVDAAGGDDGMIVNYSGIVSILASVTGTLLGSPLGSWIASWSIPAVLIFSSVTSFAACATRFIMKQDIAQASCVVEGASQDVENESQAISEEGEVSQESQENDVVNKSASNKYANPLLKSKIMLLAGSLLVAFIPACSVSYILLGLGKQYGSKSLTILYIFTGIGSVLASVLYAHSSQKLGLRKVAILGIAVSLLAYCLMFINLLPMMCFAFLLEAIGGMLLVEPIIVARQILFKGSALAKFSGWARLAFAIGATTGSWIGFAFSSVFQWQLLPILALIFTAGLLVVLPQLPNTSYAD
;
A
#
# COMPACT_ATOMS: atom_id res chain seq x y z
N MET A 1 12.19 1.45 -3.33
CA MET A 1 10.86 1.42 -3.95
C MET A 1 10.83 0.80 -5.35
N LEU A 2 11.53 1.37 -6.35
CA LEU A 2 11.49 0.86 -7.74
C LEU A 2 11.90 -0.61 -7.84
N GLY A 3 12.98 -1.03 -7.18
CA GLY A 3 13.47 -2.43 -7.21
C GLY A 3 12.48 -3.43 -6.66
N ASN A 4 11.85 -3.13 -5.52
CA ASN A 4 10.84 -3.98 -4.91
C ASN A 4 9.61 -4.12 -5.79
N GLN A 5 9.15 -3.04 -6.39
CA GLN A 5 8.02 -3.06 -7.33
C GLN A 5 8.37 -3.79 -8.64
N ALA A 6 9.60 -3.66 -9.11
CA ALA A 6 10.08 -4.46 -10.24
C ALA A 6 10.11 -5.95 -9.90
N TYR A 7 10.59 -6.31 -8.70
CA TYR A 7 10.53 -7.69 -8.23
C TYR A 7 9.08 -8.20 -8.12
N GLU A 8 8.17 -7.40 -7.54
CA GLU A 8 6.74 -7.72 -7.47
C GLU A 8 6.12 -7.98 -8.85
N GLY A 9 6.40 -7.09 -9.82
CA GLY A 9 5.94 -7.26 -11.21
C GLY A 9 6.53 -8.49 -11.90
N SER A 10 7.67 -8.99 -11.44
CA SER A 10 8.34 -10.17 -11.98
C SER A 10 7.79 -11.50 -11.45
N VAL A 11 7.02 -11.50 -10.36
CA VAL A 11 6.59 -12.72 -9.67
C VAL A 11 5.72 -13.61 -10.55
N LEU A 12 4.67 -13.05 -11.18
CA LEU A 12 3.81 -13.85 -12.07
C LEU A 12 4.55 -14.38 -13.30
N PRO A 13 5.32 -13.56 -14.04
CA PRO A 13 6.21 -14.10 -15.09
C PRO A 13 7.13 -15.21 -14.57
N SER A 14 7.73 -15.06 -13.40
CA SER A 14 8.62 -16.08 -12.81
C SER A 14 7.88 -17.37 -12.50
N ILE A 15 6.66 -17.31 -11.96
CA ILE A 15 5.83 -18.50 -11.73
C ILE A 15 5.59 -19.26 -13.04
N ILE A 16 5.32 -18.55 -14.15
CA ILE A 16 5.08 -19.17 -15.46
C ILE A 16 6.36 -19.75 -16.04
N ILE A 17 7.45 -18.99 -16.06
CA ILE A 17 8.73 -19.37 -16.70
C ILE A 17 9.40 -20.51 -15.95
N VAL A 18 9.44 -20.44 -14.61
CA VAL A 18 10.08 -21.46 -13.76
C VAL A 18 9.18 -22.69 -13.56
N GLY A 19 7.90 -22.59 -13.90
CA GLY A 19 6.91 -23.66 -13.72
C GLY A 19 6.58 -23.90 -12.24
N LEU A 20 6.44 -22.83 -11.46
CA LEU A 20 5.95 -22.91 -10.08
C LEU A 20 4.43 -23.16 -10.06
N PRO A 21 3.93 -23.89 -9.06
CA PRO A 21 2.50 -24.16 -8.94
C PRO A 21 1.73 -22.87 -8.55
N ALA A 22 0.51 -22.76 -9.03
CA ALA A 22 -0.32 -21.55 -8.84
C ALA A 22 -0.62 -21.24 -7.35
N TRP A 23 -0.59 -22.27 -6.46
CA TRP A 23 -0.81 -22.06 -5.03
C TRP A 23 0.25 -21.15 -4.38
N VAL A 24 1.42 -20.95 -5.01
CA VAL A 24 2.46 -20.00 -4.54
C VAL A 24 1.90 -18.59 -4.40
N ILE A 25 0.92 -18.19 -5.24
CA ILE A 25 0.24 -16.89 -5.13
C ILE A 25 -0.51 -16.79 -3.79
N GLY A 26 -1.32 -17.80 -3.46
CA GLY A 26 -2.04 -17.86 -2.18
C GLY A 26 -1.09 -17.93 -0.98
N PHE A 27 -0.02 -18.71 -1.09
CA PHE A 27 1.02 -18.81 -0.06
C PHE A 27 1.69 -17.46 0.21
N ARG A 28 2.07 -16.71 -0.82
CA ARG A 28 2.63 -15.36 -0.65
C ARG A 28 1.66 -14.41 0.07
N LYS A 29 0.38 -14.45 -0.28
CA LYS A 29 -0.64 -13.63 0.39
C LYS A 29 -0.84 -14.03 1.85
N THR A 30 -0.78 -15.33 2.15
CA THR A 30 -0.78 -15.83 3.55
C THR A 30 0.43 -15.31 4.30
N PHE A 31 1.62 -15.38 3.68
CA PHE A 31 2.85 -14.91 4.30
C PHE A 31 2.85 -13.38 4.52
N MET A 32 2.27 -12.62 3.59
CA MET A 32 2.04 -11.18 3.76
C MET A 32 1.20 -10.90 5.01
N THR A 33 0.11 -11.66 5.22
CA THR A 33 -0.72 -11.54 6.44
C THR A 33 0.09 -11.87 7.71
N VAL A 34 0.95 -12.90 7.66
CA VAL A 34 1.86 -13.23 8.78
C VAL A 34 2.84 -12.06 9.02
N ALA A 35 3.38 -11.45 7.97
CA ALA A 35 4.25 -10.28 8.10
C ALA A 35 3.52 -9.08 8.73
N ASP A 36 2.24 -8.86 8.39
CA ASP A 36 1.41 -7.82 9.01
C ASP A 36 1.20 -8.06 10.53
N PHE A 37 1.09 -9.31 10.96
CA PHE A 37 1.07 -9.63 12.39
C PHE A 37 2.41 -9.37 13.09
N LEU A 38 3.52 -9.39 12.35
CA LEU A 38 4.86 -9.05 12.88
C LEU A 38 5.15 -7.56 12.86
N SER A 39 4.24 -6.73 12.38
CA SER A 39 4.41 -5.26 12.31
C SER A 39 4.77 -4.59 13.65
N PRO A 40 4.30 -5.05 14.84
CA PRO A 40 4.79 -4.50 16.10
C PRO A 40 6.29 -4.73 16.34
N CYS A 41 6.83 -5.85 15.87
CA CYS A 41 8.27 -6.13 15.93
C CYS A 41 9.05 -5.19 14.98
N SER A 42 8.50 -4.93 13.80
CA SER A 42 9.07 -3.97 12.84
C SER A 42 9.06 -2.55 13.41
N GLY A 43 7.97 -2.13 14.07
CA GLY A 43 7.90 -0.86 14.80
C GLY A 43 8.96 -0.74 15.87
N TRP A 44 9.18 -1.78 16.69
CA TRP A 44 10.23 -1.78 17.70
C TRP A 44 11.66 -1.65 17.11
N ILE A 45 11.91 -2.24 15.92
CA ILE A 45 13.18 -2.09 15.19
C ILE A 45 13.35 -0.62 14.75
N VAL A 46 12.30 -0.02 14.20
CA VAL A 46 12.29 1.37 13.75
C VAL A 46 12.49 2.33 14.92
N ASP A 47 11.82 2.11 16.05
CA ASP A 47 11.98 2.92 17.26
C ASP A 47 13.42 2.90 17.79
N LYS A 48 14.07 1.73 17.72
CA LYS A 48 15.48 1.61 18.18
C LYS A 48 16.49 2.25 17.23
N LEU A 49 16.28 2.14 15.92
CA LEU A 49 17.26 2.56 14.90
C LEU A 49 17.03 4.02 14.46
N GLY A 50 15.80 4.52 14.62
CA GLY A 50 15.30 5.73 13.98
C GLY A 50 14.91 5.45 12.52
N GLY A 51 13.88 6.16 12.00
CA GLY A 51 13.30 5.92 10.67
C GLY A 51 14.33 5.90 9.55
N PHE A 52 15.23 6.88 9.53
CA PHE A 52 16.27 7.01 8.50
C PHE A 52 17.27 5.84 8.45
N ARG A 53 17.78 5.42 9.63
CA ARG A 53 18.75 4.30 9.71
C ARG A 53 18.07 2.98 9.41
N ALA A 54 16.85 2.79 9.90
CA ALA A 54 16.07 1.59 9.63
C ALA A 54 15.85 1.42 8.12
N LEU A 55 15.47 2.48 7.39
CA LEU A 55 15.34 2.48 5.94
C LEU A 55 16.63 2.08 5.23
N ALA A 56 17.74 2.75 5.55
CA ALA A 56 19.02 2.50 4.88
C ALA A 56 19.52 1.06 5.12
N MET A 57 19.44 0.57 6.36
CA MET A 57 19.87 -0.80 6.69
C MET A 57 18.98 -1.85 6.04
N THR A 58 17.67 -1.65 6.03
CA THR A 58 16.73 -2.61 5.43
C THR A 58 16.88 -2.68 3.93
N GLU A 59 17.08 -1.54 3.24
CA GLU A 59 17.38 -1.52 1.80
C GLU A 59 18.71 -2.23 1.48
N GLY A 60 19.74 -2.05 2.31
CA GLY A 60 20.99 -2.81 2.18
C GLY A 60 20.80 -4.32 2.34
N VAL A 61 20.00 -4.73 3.32
CA VAL A 61 19.64 -6.15 3.53
C VAL A 61 18.86 -6.71 2.33
N GLU A 62 17.89 -5.97 1.79
CA GLU A 62 17.14 -6.37 0.58
C GLU A 62 18.06 -6.55 -0.63
N GLY A 63 19.06 -5.65 -0.79
CA GLY A 63 20.06 -5.78 -1.84
C GLY A 63 20.83 -7.10 -1.76
N VAL A 64 21.25 -7.49 -0.55
CA VAL A 64 21.94 -8.77 -0.32
C VAL A 64 20.97 -9.96 -0.53
N LEU A 65 19.78 -9.91 0.05
CA LEU A 65 18.78 -10.98 -0.08
C LEU A 65 18.43 -11.27 -1.54
N SER A 66 18.32 -10.21 -2.38
CA SER A 66 18.01 -10.36 -3.81
C SER A 66 19.10 -11.13 -4.58
N LEU A 67 20.33 -11.16 -4.10
CA LEU A 67 21.42 -11.94 -4.73
C LEU A 67 21.45 -13.40 -4.29
N LEU A 68 20.90 -13.76 -3.12
CA LEU A 68 20.99 -15.13 -2.58
C LEU A 68 20.45 -16.20 -3.54
N PRO A 69 19.30 -16.02 -4.23
CA PRO A 69 18.83 -17.02 -5.19
C PRO A 69 19.83 -17.28 -6.33
N LEU A 70 20.66 -16.30 -6.71
CA LEU A 70 21.66 -16.52 -7.77
C LEU A 70 22.69 -17.59 -7.41
N LEU A 71 22.97 -17.76 -6.11
CA LEU A 71 23.87 -18.83 -5.63
C LEU A 71 23.29 -20.23 -5.83
N MET A 72 21.97 -20.34 -5.98
CA MET A 72 21.25 -21.60 -6.20
C MET A 72 20.98 -21.88 -7.68
N LEU A 73 21.49 -21.04 -8.59
CA LEU A 73 21.28 -21.16 -10.03
C LEU A 73 21.81 -22.51 -10.53
N GLY A 74 20.98 -23.22 -11.29
CA GLY A 74 21.33 -24.57 -11.76
C GLY A 74 21.00 -25.73 -10.80
N SER A 75 20.59 -25.42 -9.55
CA SER A 75 20.13 -26.45 -8.61
C SER A 75 18.59 -26.61 -8.63
N PRO A 76 18.03 -27.77 -8.23
CA PRO A 76 16.58 -27.94 -8.07
C PRO A 76 15.98 -26.97 -7.04
N ALA A 77 16.80 -26.48 -6.09
CA ALA A 77 16.40 -25.54 -5.06
C ALA A 77 16.17 -24.11 -5.58
N TRP A 78 16.64 -23.77 -6.79
CA TRP A 78 16.49 -22.47 -7.42
C TRP A 78 15.04 -21.95 -7.38
N LYS A 79 14.06 -22.79 -7.73
CA LYS A 79 12.65 -22.43 -7.75
C LYS A 79 12.15 -21.98 -6.38
N TRP A 80 12.54 -22.70 -5.35
CA TRP A 80 12.11 -22.44 -3.98
C TRP A 80 12.86 -21.27 -3.33
N SER A 81 14.11 -21.02 -3.76
CA SER A 81 14.83 -19.83 -3.30
C SER A 81 14.16 -18.51 -3.76
N LEU A 82 13.51 -18.50 -4.93
CA LEU A 82 12.70 -17.35 -5.36
C LEU A 82 11.46 -17.15 -4.47
N VAL A 83 10.80 -18.23 -4.05
CA VAL A 83 9.68 -18.16 -3.11
C VAL A 83 10.15 -17.67 -1.74
N ALA A 84 11.26 -18.20 -1.24
CA ALA A 84 11.86 -17.77 0.03
C ALA A 84 12.27 -16.29 0.00
N LEU A 85 12.88 -15.82 -1.11
CA LEU A 85 13.21 -14.41 -1.31
C LEU A 85 11.93 -13.55 -1.25
N SER A 86 10.87 -13.98 -1.96
CA SER A 86 9.61 -13.26 -1.94
C SER A 86 9.04 -13.09 -0.52
N CYS A 87 9.13 -14.13 0.31
CA CYS A 87 8.72 -14.06 1.71
C CYS A 87 9.61 -13.12 2.53
N ALA A 88 10.94 -13.19 2.32
CA ALA A 88 11.88 -12.31 3.00
C ALA A 88 11.63 -10.83 2.67
N LEU A 89 11.38 -10.50 1.40
CA LEU A 89 11.07 -9.14 0.97
C LEU A 89 9.73 -8.63 1.51
N LEU A 90 8.76 -9.49 1.81
CA LEU A 90 7.52 -9.09 2.48
C LEU A 90 7.77 -8.66 3.94
N ILE A 91 8.69 -9.33 4.64
CA ILE A 91 9.06 -8.95 6.03
C ILE A 91 9.84 -7.63 6.03
N THR A 92 10.85 -7.50 5.16
CA THR A 92 11.64 -6.26 5.07
C THR A 92 10.80 -5.09 4.58
N GLY A 93 9.84 -5.33 3.68
CA GLY A 93 8.86 -4.34 3.23
C GLY A 93 8.06 -3.73 4.38
N GLN A 94 7.64 -4.51 5.37
CA GLN A 94 6.96 -3.98 6.56
C GLN A 94 7.83 -3.01 7.37
N VAL A 95 9.13 -3.30 7.50
CA VAL A 95 10.06 -2.39 8.17
C VAL A 95 10.22 -1.10 7.36
N ILE A 96 10.33 -1.19 6.04
CA ILE A 96 10.44 -0.03 5.13
C ILE A 96 9.20 0.84 5.24
N ASP A 97 7.99 0.25 5.21
CA ASP A 97 6.74 0.99 5.28
C ASP A 97 6.61 1.80 6.58
N ILE A 98 6.88 1.16 7.73
CA ILE A 98 6.83 1.82 9.04
C ILE A 98 7.93 2.88 9.14
N ALA A 99 9.15 2.57 8.70
CA ALA A 99 10.26 3.50 8.75
C ALA A 99 10.05 4.72 7.82
N SER A 100 9.36 4.53 6.68
CA SER A 100 8.97 5.61 5.79
C SER A 100 7.94 6.54 6.43
N GLU A 101 6.91 5.98 7.08
CA GLU A 101 5.90 6.76 7.82
C GLU A 101 6.56 7.63 8.91
N VAL A 102 7.48 7.06 9.69
CA VAL A 102 8.22 7.81 10.73
C VAL A 102 9.11 8.89 10.10
N PHE A 103 9.81 8.56 9.03
CA PHE A 103 10.68 9.52 8.34
C PHE A 103 9.89 10.70 7.74
N GLU A 104 8.68 10.45 7.20
CA GLU A 104 7.81 11.50 6.66
C GLU A 104 7.38 12.50 7.74
N VAL A 105 7.01 12.01 8.91
CA VAL A 105 6.65 12.86 10.06
C VAL A 105 7.84 13.67 10.55
N ASP A 106 9.02 13.04 10.68
CA ASP A 106 10.26 13.72 11.09
C ASP A 106 10.66 14.80 10.09
N ALA A 107 10.56 14.50 8.77
CA ALA A 107 10.90 15.44 7.70
C ALA A 107 9.94 16.63 7.61
N ALA A 108 8.67 16.45 8.01
CA ALA A 108 7.66 17.52 8.03
C ALA A 108 7.72 18.38 9.30
N GLY A 109 8.62 18.09 10.25
CA GLY A 109 8.78 18.87 11.48
C GLY A 109 7.54 18.92 12.37
N GLY A 110 6.60 17.97 12.22
CA GLY A 110 5.35 17.89 12.99
C GLY A 110 4.24 18.84 12.54
N ASP A 111 4.40 19.57 11.43
CA ASP A 111 3.33 20.41 10.85
C ASP A 111 2.34 19.53 10.07
N ASP A 112 1.09 19.47 10.56
CA ASP A 112 0.01 18.67 9.96
C ASP A 112 -0.25 19.03 8.47
N GLY A 113 -0.15 20.29 8.10
CA GLY A 113 -0.33 20.77 6.74
C GLY A 113 0.79 20.29 5.81
N MET A 114 2.04 20.34 6.29
CA MET A 114 3.22 19.83 5.56
C MET A 114 3.18 18.31 5.45
N ILE A 115 2.74 17.58 6.50
CA ILE A 115 2.59 16.11 6.47
C ILE A 115 1.63 15.71 5.35
N VAL A 116 0.45 16.33 5.26
CA VAL A 116 -0.57 16.02 4.23
C VAL A 116 -0.04 16.27 2.82
N ASN A 117 0.61 17.41 2.60
CA ASN A 117 1.18 17.74 1.28
C ASN A 117 2.33 16.79 0.90
N TYR A 118 3.22 16.48 1.83
CA TYR A 118 4.36 15.58 1.61
C TYR A 118 3.88 14.16 1.33
N SER A 119 2.95 13.63 2.11
CA SER A 119 2.33 12.32 1.90
C SER A 119 1.64 12.22 0.54
N GLY A 120 0.96 13.29 0.10
CA GLY A 120 0.37 13.36 -1.24
C GLY A 120 1.41 13.25 -2.36
N ILE A 121 2.51 13.98 -2.28
CA ILE A 121 3.60 13.93 -3.26
C ILE A 121 4.25 12.54 -3.28
N VAL A 122 4.54 11.98 -2.09
CA VAL A 122 5.14 10.64 -1.95
C VAL A 122 4.22 9.58 -2.55
N SER A 123 2.91 9.67 -2.32
CA SER A 123 1.91 8.74 -2.89
C SER A 123 1.88 8.79 -4.42
N ILE A 124 1.93 9.98 -5.01
CA ILE A 124 2.00 10.14 -6.49
C ILE A 124 3.30 9.53 -7.02
N LEU A 125 4.44 9.87 -6.40
CA LEU A 125 5.75 9.33 -6.79
C LEU A 125 5.79 7.80 -6.65
N ALA A 126 5.21 7.26 -5.57
CA ALA A 126 5.09 5.82 -5.34
C ALA A 126 4.24 5.15 -6.43
N SER A 127 3.12 5.75 -6.82
CA SER A 127 2.25 5.23 -7.90
C SER A 127 2.96 5.25 -9.24
N VAL A 128 3.66 6.34 -9.57
CA VAL A 128 4.40 6.45 -10.83
C VAL A 128 5.59 5.50 -10.85
N THR A 129 6.44 5.53 -9.83
CA THR A 129 7.67 4.71 -9.79
C THR A 129 7.37 3.24 -9.53
N GLY A 130 6.37 2.93 -8.70
CA GLY A 130 5.99 1.57 -8.33
C GLY A 130 5.12 0.92 -9.38
N THR A 131 3.91 1.41 -9.54
CA THR A 131 2.89 0.72 -10.35
C THR A 131 3.07 0.96 -11.83
N LEU A 132 3.36 2.20 -12.25
CA LEU A 132 3.48 2.53 -13.67
C LEU A 132 4.83 2.12 -14.27
N LEU A 133 5.93 2.23 -13.53
CA LEU A 133 7.27 1.90 -14.03
C LEU A 133 7.77 0.56 -13.49
N GLY A 134 7.73 0.36 -12.16
CA GLY A 134 8.34 -0.79 -11.51
C GLY A 134 7.78 -2.12 -11.95
N SER A 135 6.47 -2.33 -11.83
CA SER A 135 5.85 -3.60 -12.17
C SER A 135 5.96 -3.98 -13.65
N PRO A 136 5.73 -3.07 -14.64
CA PRO A 136 5.97 -3.38 -16.05
C PRO A 136 7.44 -3.68 -16.35
N LEU A 137 8.37 -2.88 -15.78
CA LEU A 137 9.80 -3.09 -15.98
C LEU A 137 10.24 -4.46 -15.44
N GLY A 138 9.79 -4.80 -14.23
CA GLY A 138 10.09 -6.11 -13.65
C GLY A 138 9.53 -7.26 -14.45
N SER A 139 8.28 -7.16 -14.93
CA SER A 139 7.67 -8.16 -15.81
C SER A 139 8.43 -8.29 -17.15
N TRP A 140 8.83 -7.16 -17.73
CA TRP A 140 9.59 -7.13 -18.98
C TRP A 140 10.97 -7.79 -18.81
N ILE A 141 11.74 -7.39 -17.80
CA ILE A 141 13.06 -7.99 -17.53
C ILE A 141 12.91 -9.49 -17.23
N ALA A 142 11.91 -9.90 -16.42
CA ALA A 142 11.67 -11.30 -16.10
C ALA A 142 11.36 -12.15 -17.33
N SER A 143 10.66 -11.58 -18.34
CA SER A 143 10.36 -12.28 -19.59
C SER A 143 11.61 -12.63 -20.41
N TRP A 144 12.74 -12.00 -20.12
CA TRP A 144 14.04 -12.24 -20.74
C TRP A 144 14.95 -13.07 -19.83
N SER A 145 15.05 -12.67 -18.57
CA SER A 145 15.97 -13.31 -17.62
C SER A 145 15.54 -13.00 -16.17
N ILE A 146 15.16 -14.03 -15.43
CA ILE A 146 14.88 -13.89 -13.99
C ILE A 146 16.12 -13.45 -13.20
N PRO A 147 17.33 -14.00 -13.43
CA PRO A 147 18.55 -13.50 -12.81
C PRO A 147 18.76 -11.98 -13.01
N ALA A 148 18.41 -11.44 -14.18
CA ALA A 148 18.54 -9.99 -14.43
C ALA A 148 17.61 -9.16 -13.53
N VAL A 149 16.40 -9.64 -13.21
CA VAL A 149 15.51 -8.99 -12.23
C VAL A 149 16.14 -8.92 -10.85
N LEU A 150 16.76 -10.03 -10.41
CA LEU A 150 17.40 -10.11 -9.10
C LEU A 150 18.59 -9.15 -8.98
N ILE A 151 19.41 -9.07 -10.03
CA ILE A 151 20.52 -8.10 -10.12
C ILE A 151 19.96 -6.67 -10.13
N PHE A 152 18.92 -6.39 -10.93
CA PHE A 152 18.29 -5.08 -10.99
C PHE A 152 17.72 -4.67 -9.63
N SER A 153 16.99 -5.55 -8.95
CA SER A 153 16.48 -5.31 -7.60
C SER A 153 17.60 -5.03 -6.61
N SER A 154 18.66 -5.83 -6.63
CA SER A 154 19.82 -5.64 -5.77
C SER A 154 20.52 -4.30 -6.01
N VAL A 155 20.80 -3.95 -7.27
CA VAL A 155 21.46 -2.69 -7.63
C VAL A 155 20.63 -1.47 -7.20
N THR A 156 19.31 -1.51 -7.42
CA THR A 156 18.42 -0.42 -7.00
C THR A 156 18.32 -0.29 -5.49
N SER A 157 18.32 -1.41 -4.75
CA SER A 157 18.30 -1.39 -3.27
C SER A 157 19.62 -0.87 -2.71
N PHE A 158 20.77 -1.27 -3.26
CA PHE A 158 22.06 -0.68 -2.85
C PHE A 158 22.21 0.78 -3.23
N ALA A 159 21.70 1.20 -4.41
CA ALA A 159 21.70 2.60 -4.80
C ALA A 159 20.83 3.44 -3.83
N ALA A 160 19.66 2.96 -3.44
CA ALA A 160 18.80 3.62 -2.45
C ALA A 160 19.51 3.71 -1.08
N CYS A 161 20.10 2.63 -0.62
CA CYS A 161 20.90 2.60 0.61
C CYS A 161 22.05 3.65 0.56
N ALA A 162 22.83 3.66 -0.52
CA ALA A 162 23.94 4.61 -0.69
C ALA A 162 23.46 6.07 -0.73
N THR A 163 22.39 6.35 -1.47
CA THR A 163 21.79 7.69 -1.55
C THR A 163 21.38 8.20 -0.16
N ARG A 164 20.78 7.35 0.67
CA ARG A 164 20.41 7.72 2.05
C ARG A 164 21.63 8.01 2.91
N PHE A 165 22.71 7.23 2.79
CA PHE A 165 23.92 7.50 3.53
C PHE A 165 24.55 8.86 3.14
N ILE A 166 24.49 9.25 1.87
CA ILE A 166 24.96 10.57 1.40
C ILE A 166 24.07 11.68 1.98
N MET A 167 22.73 11.54 1.86
CA MET A 167 21.79 12.55 2.37
C MET A 167 21.86 12.73 3.89
N LYS A 168 22.29 11.74 4.65
CA LYS A 168 22.47 11.87 6.10
C LYS A 168 23.49 12.94 6.47
N GLN A 169 24.53 13.11 5.68
CA GLN A 169 25.55 14.14 5.92
C GLN A 169 24.96 15.54 5.75
N ASP A 170 24.12 15.73 4.73
CA ASP A 170 23.49 17.03 4.45
C ASP A 170 22.45 17.39 5.52
N ILE A 171 21.65 16.43 5.98
CA ILE A 171 20.65 16.65 7.06
C ILE A 171 21.35 16.97 8.39
N ALA A 172 22.44 16.28 8.71
CA ALA A 172 23.19 16.56 9.92
C ALA A 172 23.82 17.97 9.90
N GLN A 173 24.28 18.43 8.73
CA GLN A 173 24.79 19.79 8.57
C GLN A 173 23.68 20.84 8.69
N ALA A 174 22.51 20.58 8.09
CA ALA A 174 21.35 21.47 8.19
C ALA A 174 20.84 21.60 9.65
N SER A 175 20.81 20.50 10.41
CA SER A 175 20.40 20.51 11.82
C SER A 175 21.36 21.34 12.69
N CYS A 176 22.67 21.22 12.47
CA CYS A 176 23.65 22.04 13.20
C CYS A 176 23.51 23.54 12.92
N VAL A 177 23.09 23.93 11.71
CA VAL A 177 22.84 25.33 11.32
C VAL A 177 21.58 25.86 12.03
N VAL A 178 20.53 25.06 12.11
CA VAL A 178 19.25 25.43 12.78
C VAL A 178 19.44 25.52 14.29
N GLU A 179 20.16 24.59 14.93
CA GLU A 179 20.48 24.65 16.37
C GLU A 179 21.37 25.86 16.70
N GLY A 180 22.32 26.22 15.86
CA GLY A 180 23.13 27.43 16.00
C GLY A 180 22.27 28.71 15.95
N ALA A 181 21.33 28.76 14.99
CA ALA A 181 20.42 29.91 14.85
C ALA A 181 19.40 30.01 16.00
N SER A 182 18.96 28.89 16.58
CA SER A 182 18.03 28.86 17.71
C SER A 182 18.71 29.32 19.00
N GLN A 183 19.98 28.99 19.21
CA GLN A 183 20.74 29.45 20.39
C GLN A 183 20.99 30.96 20.35
N ASP A 184 21.18 31.53 19.17
CA ASP A 184 21.35 32.99 19.03
C ASP A 184 20.02 33.72 19.33
N VAL A 185 18.87 33.17 18.97
CA VAL A 185 17.54 33.73 19.29
C VAL A 185 17.16 33.55 20.76
N GLU A 186 17.55 32.44 21.40
CA GLU A 186 17.31 32.22 22.85
C GLU A 186 18.15 33.16 23.69
N ASN A 187 19.39 33.42 23.30
CA ASN A 187 20.26 34.38 23.97
C ASN A 187 19.75 35.83 23.84
N GLU A 188 19.14 36.19 22.72
CA GLU A 188 18.51 37.49 22.50
C GLU A 188 17.19 37.65 23.29
N SER A 189 16.43 36.55 23.43
CA SER A 189 15.16 36.53 24.19
C SER A 189 15.37 36.57 25.71
N GLN A 190 16.44 35.97 26.23
CA GLN A 190 16.77 36.05 27.66
C GLN A 190 17.20 37.44 28.10
N ALA A 191 17.72 38.27 27.20
CA ALA A 191 18.05 39.66 27.50
C ALA A 191 16.80 40.58 27.63
N ILE A 192 15.63 40.14 27.22
CA ILE A 192 14.38 40.93 27.22
C ILE A 192 13.39 40.48 28.33
N SER A 193 13.63 39.36 29.02
CA SER A 193 12.66 38.71 29.91
C SER A 193 12.83 38.99 31.42
N GLU A 194 13.59 40.02 31.82
CA GLU A 194 13.70 40.37 33.26
C GLU A 194 12.64 41.34 33.79
N GLU A 195 11.57 41.63 33.06
CA GLU A 195 10.44 42.41 33.59
C GLU A 195 9.08 41.76 33.20
N GLY A 196 8.49 41.05 34.17
CA GLY A 196 7.06 40.73 34.08
C GLY A 196 6.62 39.37 34.62
N GLU A 197 6.72 39.15 35.92
CA GLU A 197 5.92 38.10 36.58
C GLU A 197 4.45 38.50 36.60
N VAL A 198 3.60 37.75 35.87
CA VAL A 198 2.16 37.71 36.12
C VAL A 198 1.70 36.27 36.19
N SER A 199 1.31 35.88 37.38
CA SER A 199 0.66 34.64 37.76
C SER A 199 -0.61 34.40 36.93
N GLN A 200 -0.75 33.24 36.30
CA GLN A 200 -2.06 32.74 35.90
C GLN A 200 -2.29 31.34 36.47
N GLU A 201 -3.29 31.30 37.34
CA GLU A 201 -3.87 30.13 37.98
C GLU A 201 -4.46 29.17 36.94
N SER A 202 -4.09 27.92 37.11
CA SER A 202 -4.69 26.76 36.44
C SER A 202 -6.09 26.52 37.02
N GLN A 203 -7.12 26.68 36.25
CA GLN A 203 -8.46 26.14 36.55
C GLN A 203 -8.66 24.80 35.88
N GLU A 204 -8.57 23.80 36.71
CA GLU A 204 -9.03 22.43 36.52
C GLU A 204 -10.56 22.42 36.42
N ASN A 205 -11.09 22.03 35.28
CA ASN A 205 -12.52 21.74 35.09
C ASN A 205 -12.72 20.30 34.60
N ASP A 206 -12.54 19.36 35.52
CA ASP A 206 -13.12 18.03 35.45
C ASP A 206 -14.58 18.09 35.94
N VAL A 207 -15.53 18.21 35.02
CA VAL A 207 -16.94 17.93 35.31
C VAL A 207 -17.53 16.99 34.26
N VAL A 208 -17.52 15.73 34.64
CA VAL A 208 -18.61 14.76 34.52
C VAL A 208 -19.59 14.98 33.36
N ASN A 209 -19.43 14.14 32.33
CA ASN A 209 -20.54 13.83 31.45
C ASN A 209 -20.64 12.31 31.23
N LYS A 210 -21.06 11.59 32.30
CA LYS A 210 -21.27 10.13 32.30
C LYS A 210 -22.68 9.68 31.88
N SER A 211 -23.53 10.58 31.39
CA SER A 211 -24.96 10.21 31.17
C SER A 211 -25.44 10.20 29.73
N ALA A 212 -24.63 10.56 28.73
CA ALA A 212 -25.02 10.55 27.32
C ALA A 212 -24.48 9.37 26.51
N SER A 213 -23.77 8.42 27.17
CA SER A 213 -22.93 7.42 26.48
C SER A 213 -23.71 6.29 25.76
N ASN A 214 -24.98 6.02 26.10
CA ASN A 214 -25.59 4.76 25.65
C ASN A 214 -26.48 4.87 24.38
N LYS A 215 -26.82 6.08 23.94
CA LYS A 215 -27.63 6.24 22.70
C LYS A 215 -26.81 6.38 21.43
N TYR A 216 -25.52 6.74 21.53
CA TYR A 216 -24.61 6.93 20.39
C TYR A 216 -23.69 5.73 20.12
N ALA A 217 -23.67 4.73 21.01
CA ALA A 217 -22.79 3.55 20.88
C ALA A 217 -23.14 2.68 19.65
N ASN A 218 -24.43 2.52 19.33
CA ASN A 218 -24.88 1.65 18.24
C ASN A 218 -24.51 2.14 16.82
N PRO A 219 -24.66 3.40 16.44
CA PRO A 219 -24.31 3.85 15.09
C PRO A 219 -22.80 3.84 14.84
N LEU A 220 -21.98 4.17 15.85
CA LEU A 220 -20.51 4.13 15.72
C LEU A 220 -19.98 2.69 15.57
N LEU A 221 -20.54 1.73 16.30
CA LEU A 221 -20.18 0.32 16.18
C LEU A 221 -20.52 -0.23 14.80
N LYS A 222 -21.70 0.13 14.26
CA LYS A 222 -22.11 -0.24 12.91
C LYS A 222 -21.15 0.31 11.85
N SER A 223 -20.76 1.58 11.96
CA SER A 223 -19.78 2.20 11.05
C SER A 223 -18.41 1.51 11.12
N LYS A 224 -17.93 1.14 12.31
CA LYS A 224 -16.69 0.37 12.49
C LYS A 224 -16.74 -0.96 11.75
N ILE A 225 -17.79 -1.76 11.98
CA ILE A 225 -17.95 -3.06 11.34
C ILE A 225 -17.99 -2.92 9.81
N MET A 226 -18.74 -1.93 9.31
CA MET A 226 -18.86 -1.70 7.87
C MET A 226 -17.54 -1.26 7.22
N LEU A 227 -16.74 -0.42 7.88
CA LEU A 227 -15.42 -0.04 7.39
C LEU A 227 -14.44 -1.21 7.38
N LEU A 228 -14.48 -2.09 8.39
CA LEU A 228 -13.67 -3.32 8.40
C LEU A 228 -14.12 -4.28 7.31
N ALA A 229 -15.41 -4.47 7.12
CA ALA A 229 -15.96 -5.29 6.03
C ALA A 229 -15.60 -4.71 4.65
N GLY A 230 -15.65 -3.38 4.49
CA GLY A 230 -15.19 -2.69 3.29
C GLY A 230 -13.71 -2.94 3.01
N SER A 231 -12.85 -2.77 4.00
CA SER A 231 -11.41 -3.04 3.89
C SER A 231 -11.12 -4.50 3.50
N LEU A 232 -11.85 -5.45 4.10
CA LEU A 232 -11.73 -6.86 3.78
C LEU A 232 -12.15 -7.15 2.33
N LEU A 233 -13.33 -6.68 1.90
CA LEU A 233 -13.86 -6.96 0.57
C LEU A 233 -13.02 -6.31 -0.54
N VAL A 234 -12.55 -5.09 -0.34
CA VAL A 234 -11.69 -4.38 -1.30
C VAL A 234 -10.36 -5.12 -1.54
N ALA A 235 -9.82 -5.79 -0.52
CA ALA A 235 -8.63 -6.64 -0.67
C ALA A 235 -8.96 -8.02 -1.25
N PHE A 236 -10.11 -8.58 -0.85
CA PHE A 236 -10.54 -9.90 -1.26
C PHE A 236 -10.78 -10.00 -2.77
N ILE A 237 -11.48 -9.00 -3.35
CA ILE A 237 -11.91 -9.02 -4.76
C ILE A 237 -10.73 -9.15 -5.73
N PRO A 238 -9.71 -8.29 -5.73
CA PRO A 238 -8.56 -8.44 -6.62
C PRO A 238 -7.72 -9.68 -6.29
N ALA A 239 -7.64 -10.08 -5.03
CA ALA A 239 -6.88 -11.25 -4.64
C ALA A 239 -7.49 -12.56 -5.15
N CYS A 240 -8.83 -12.67 -5.17
CA CYS A 240 -9.50 -13.86 -5.66
C CYS A 240 -9.58 -13.94 -7.21
N SER A 241 -9.52 -12.81 -7.90
CA SER A 241 -9.74 -12.76 -9.35
C SER A 241 -8.51 -12.30 -10.13
N VAL A 242 -8.04 -11.09 -9.91
CA VAL A 242 -7.05 -10.40 -10.75
C VAL A 242 -5.75 -11.19 -10.90
N SER A 243 -5.18 -11.68 -9.80
CA SER A 243 -3.91 -12.43 -9.82
C SER A 243 -4.01 -13.72 -10.65
N TYR A 244 -5.14 -14.42 -10.59
CA TYR A 244 -5.33 -15.68 -11.31
C TYR A 244 -5.77 -15.46 -12.76
N ILE A 245 -6.49 -14.37 -13.06
CA ILE A 245 -6.77 -13.94 -14.44
C ILE A 245 -5.45 -13.56 -15.12
N LEU A 246 -4.58 -12.78 -14.48
CA LEU A 246 -3.23 -12.45 -14.98
C LEU A 246 -2.41 -13.71 -15.24
N LEU A 247 -2.42 -14.66 -14.29
CA LEU A 247 -1.72 -15.93 -14.48
C LEU A 247 -2.25 -16.72 -15.68
N GLY A 248 -3.58 -16.76 -15.85
CA GLY A 248 -4.25 -17.40 -17.00
C GLY A 248 -3.87 -16.75 -18.33
N LEU A 249 -3.93 -15.41 -18.39
CA LEU A 249 -3.53 -14.62 -19.55
C LEU A 249 -2.06 -14.81 -19.89
N GLY A 250 -1.19 -14.79 -18.88
CA GLY A 250 0.24 -15.03 -19.09
C GLY A 250 0.56 -16.43 -19.62
N LYS A 251 -0.23 -17.45 -19.22
CA LYS A 251 -0.12 -18.80 -19.81
C LYS A 251 -0.66 -18.87 -21.24
N GLN A 252 -1.73 -18.16 -21.54
CA GLN A 252 -2.39 -18.18 -22.84
C GLN A 252 -1.65 -17.35 -23.90
N TYR A 253 -1.22 -16.14 -23.55
CA TYR A 253 -0.60 -15.17 -24.46
C TYR A 253 0.93 -15.03 -24.29
N GLY A 254 1.51 -15.77 -23.34
CA GLY A 254 2.92 -15.70 -22.98
C GLY A 254 3.21 -14.64 -21.92
N SER A 255 4.36 -14.79 -21.23
CA SER A 255 4.75 -13.91 -20.10
C SER A 255 4.91 -12.44 -20.49
N LYS A 256 5.25 -12.14 -21.74
CA LYS A 256 5.38 -10.76 -22.24
C LYS A 256 4.07 -9.99 -22.25
N SER A 257 2.92 -10.66 -22.38
CA SER A 257 1.61 -10.02 -22.30
C SER A 257 1.34 -9.39 -20.94
N LEU A 258 1.91 -9.95 -19.87
CA LEU A 258 1.80 -9.40 -18.52
C LEU A 258 2.40 -7.99 -18.41
N THR A 259 3.50 -7.73 -19.13
CA THR A 259 4.10 -6.39 -19.16
C THR A 259 3.12 -5.35 -19.68
N ILE A 260 2.41 -5.67 -20.77
CA ILE A 260 1.41 -4.77 -21.36
C ILE A 260 0.25 -4.55 -20.37
N LEU A 261 -0.24 -5.63 -19.76
CA LEU A 261 -1.31 -5.54 -18.76
C LEU A 261 -0.90 -4.67 -17.56
N TYR A 262 0.33 -4.82 -17.05
CA TYR A 262 0.83 -3.97 -15.96
C TYR A 262 0.98 -2.50 -16.36
N ILE A 263 1.35 -2.19 -17.63
CA ILE A 263 1.37 -0.81 -18.12
C ILE A 263 -0.04 -0.21 -18.07
N PHE A 264 -1.07 -0.92 -18.55
CA PHE A 264 -2.45 -0.43 -18.51
C PHE A 264 -2.97 -0.29 -17.07
N THR A 265 -2.66 -1.24 -16.18
CA THR A 265 -2.96 -1.13 -14.75
C THR A 265 -2.27 0.09 -14.12
N GLY A 266 -1.00 0.33 -14.44
CA GLY A 266 -0.25 1.49 -13.95
C GLY A 266 -0.83 2.82 -14.43
N ILE A 267 -1.16 2.92 -15.73
CA ILE A 267 -1.84 4.10 -16.28
C ILE A 267 -3.18 4.31 -15.56
N GLY A 268 -3.96 3.23 -15.37
CA GLY A 268 -5.23 3.27 -14.64
C GLY A 268 -5.08 3.79 -13.22
N SER A 269 -4.06 3.35 -12.49
CA SER A 269 -3.78 3.78 -11.11
C SER A 269 -3.43 5.28 -11.04
N VAL A 270 -2.61 5.78 -11.97
CA VAL A 270 -2.28 7.21 -12.03
C VAL A 270 -3.51 8.05 -12.36
N LEU A 271 -4.29 7.64 -13.38
CA LEU A 271 -5.54 8.31 -13.73
C LEU A 271 -6.53 8.30 -12.56
N ALA A 272 -6.62 7.20 -11.83
CA ALA A 272 -7.48 7.09 -10.65
C ALA A 272 -7.10 8.07 -9.56
N SER A 273 -5.80 8.24 -9.27
CA SER A 273 -5.32 9.19 -8.26
C SER A 273 -5.69 10.63 -8.62
N VAL A 274 -5.54 11.00 -9.90
CA VAL A 274 -5.95 12.33 -10.39
C VAL A 274 -7.46 12.50 -10.34
N LEU A 275 -8.22 11.50 -10.79
CA LEU A 275 -9.69 11.51 -10.75
C LEU A 275 -10.20 11.59 -9.31
N TYR A 276 -9.60 10.86 -8.38
CA TYR A 276 -9.95 10.88 -6.97
C TYR A 276 -9.75 12.28 -6.37
N ALA A 277 -8.57 12.86 -6.55
CA ALA A 277 -8.25 14.18 -6.03
C ALA A 277 -9.26 15.26 -6.51
N HIS A 278 -9.69 15.19 -7.78
CA HIS A 278 -10.66 16.13 -8.33
C HIS A 278 -12.11 15.81 -7.93
N SER A 279 -12.48 14.53 -7.88
CA SER A 279 -13.85 14.09 -7.66
C SER A 279 -14.24 14.10 -6.18
N SER A 280 -13.32 13.81 -5.27
CA SER A 280 -13.59 13.75 -3.82
C SER A 280 -14.04 15.10 -3.27
N GLN A 281 -13.44 16.19 -3.76
CA GLN A 281 -13.80 17.55 -3.37
C GLN A 281 -15.21 17.96 -3.81
N LYS A 282 -15.65 17.50 -5.01
CA LYS A 282 -16.94 17.91 -5.60
C LYS A 282 -18.10 16.97 -5.28
N LEU A 283 -17.86 15.68 -5.30
CA LEU A 283 -18.91 14.66 -5.23
C LEU A 283 -19.10 14.08 -3.81
N GLY A 284 -18.08 14.19 -2.96
CA GLY A 284 -18.04 13.53 -1.66
C GLY A 284 -17.70 12.03 -1.74
N LEU A 285 -17.18 11.47 -0.63
CA LEU A 285 -16.60 10.12 -0.56
C LEU A 285 -17.55 9.01 -1.02
N ARG A 286 -18.81 9.09 -0.64
CA ARG A 286 -19.83 8.08 -0.97
C ARG A 286 -20.09 7.97 -2.47
N LYS A 287 -20.23 9.10 -3.16
CA LYS A 287 -20.50 9.12 -4.61
C LYS A 287 -19.28 8.64 -5.39
N VAL A 288 -18.07 9.01 -4.93
CA VAL A 288 -16.80 8.54 -5.53
C VAL A 288 -16.69 7.01 -5.39
N ALA A 289 -17.02 6.45 -4.23
CA ALA A 289 -17.01 5.00 -4.04
C ALA A 289 -18.06 4.28 -4.91
N ILE A 290 -19.27 4.86 -5.08
CA ILE A 290 -20.28 4.31 -6.01
C ILE A 290 -19.78 4.32 -7.45
N LEU A 291 -19.10 5.40 -7.87
CA LEU A 291 -18.46 5.47 -9.18
C LEU A 291 -17.39 4.39 -9.32
N GLY A 292 -16.58 4.18 -8.28
CA GLY A 292 -15.58 3.10 -8.23
C GLY A 292 -16.20 1.72 -8.43
N ILE A 293 -17.33 1.41 -7.75
CA ILE A 293 -18.06 0.15 -7.99
C ILE A 293 -18.53 0.04 -9.45
N ALA A 294 -19.15 1.06 -9.99
CA ALA A 294 -19.67 1.04 -11.36
C ALA A 294 -18.56 0.77 -12.38
N VAL A 295 -17.40 1.44 -12.22
CA VAL A 295 -16.23 1.24 -13.08
C VAL A 295 -15.65 -0.17 -12.92
N SER A 296 -15.54 -0.68 -11.68
CA SER A 296 -15.05 -2.05 -11.43
C SER A 296 -15.99 -3.12 -12.00
N LEU A 297 -17.31 -2.95 -11.85
CA LEU A 297 -18.28 -3.87 -12.44
C LEU A 297 -18.16 -3.91 -13.99
N LEU A 298 -18.02 -2.74 -14.62
CA LEU A 298 -17.78 -2.64 -16.06
C LEU A 298 -16.48 -3.37 -16.46
N ALA A 299 -15.40 -3.15 -15.69
CA ALA A 299 -14.12 -3.82 -15.91
C ALA A 299 -14.26 -5.36 -15.90
N TYR A 300 -14.92 -5.90 -14.85
CA TYR A 300 -15.12 -7.34 -14.74
C TYR A 300 -16.05 -7.89 -15.80
N CYS A 301 -17.05 -7.14 -16.26
CA CYS A 301 -17.85 -7.53 -17.43
C CYS A 301 -17.01 -7.60 -18.72
N LEU A 302 -16.10 -6.67 -18.94
CA LEU A 302 -15.22 -6.68 -20.10
C LEU A 302 -14.21 -7.83 -20.08
N MET A 303 -13.81 -8.31 -18.88
CA MET A 303 -12.89 -9.45 -18.73
C MET A 303 -13.47 -10.77 -19.27
N PHE A 304 -14.78 -10.88 -19.51
CA PHE A 304 -15.35 -12.05 -20.22
C PHE A 304 -14.98 -12.07 -21.72
N ILE A 305 -14.64 -10.91 -22.28
CA ILE A 305 -14.20 -10.82 -23.67
C ILE A 305 -12.72 -11.20 -23.70
N ASN A 306 -12.43 -12.47 -23.96
CA ASN A 306 -11.07 -13.03 -23.93
C ASN A 306 -10.24 -12.58 -25.15
N LEU A 307 -10.10 -11.26 -25.33
CA LEU A 307 -9.25 -10.62 -26.32
C LEU A 307 -8.24 -9.73 -25.61
N LEU A 308 -6.95 -9.88 -25.92
CA LEU A 308 -5.88 -9.14 -25.22
C LEU A 308 -6.11 -7.61 -25.17
N PRO A 309 -6.53 -6.91 -26.26
CA PRO A 309 -6.82 -5.47 -26.18
C PRO A 309 -7.95 -5.12 -25.20
N MET A 310 -9.01 -5.94 -25.17
CA MET A 310 -10.12 -5.76 -24.23
C MET A 310 -9.69 -6.02 -22.80
N MET A 311 -8.84 -7.01 -22.57
CA MET A 311 -8.24 -7.27 -21.26
C MET A 311 -7.37 -6.10 -20.80
N CYS A 312 -6.55 -5.50 -21.68
CA CYS A 312 -5.77 -4.31 -21.34
C CYS A 312 -6.68 -3.15 -20.87
N PHE A 313 -7.77 -2.90 -21.60
CA PHE A 313 -8.73 -1.87 -21.23
C PHE A 313 -9.49 -2.21 -19.94
N ALA A 314 -9.86 -3.48 -19.74
CA ALA A 314 -10.50 -3.95 -18.52
C ALA A 314 -9.58 -3.79 -17.29
N PHE A 315 -8.29 -4.09 -17.38
CA PHE A 315 -7.33 -3.90 -16.31
C PHE A 315 -7.07 -2.42 -16.00
N LEU A 316 -7.10 -1.56 -17.02
CA LEU A 316 -7.06 -0.10 -16.81
C LEU A 316 -8.28 0.37 -16.01
N LEU A 317 -9.48 -0.05 -16.39
CA LEU A 317 -10.72 0.30 -15.66
C LEU A 317 -10.75 -0.31 -14.25
N GLU A 318 -10.27 -1.54 -14.09
CA GLU A 318 -10.18 -2.21 -12.79
C GLU A 318 -9.28 -1.43 -11.83
N ALA A 319 -8.12 -0.97 -12.30
CA ALA A 319 -7.23 -0.15 -11.49
C ALA A 319 -7.86 1.20 -11.12
N ILE A 320 -8.60 1.85 -12.05
CA ILE A 320 -9.35 3.07 -11.75
C ILE A 320 -10.42 2.78 -10.70
N GLY A 321 -11.25 1.77 -10.92
CA GLY A 321 -12.34 1.43 -10.01
C GLY A 321 -11.85 1.02 -8.63
N GLY A 322 -10.80 0.21 -8.55
CA GLY A 322 -10.17 -0.24 -7.31
C GLY A 322 -9.67 0.92 -6.45
N MET A 323 -8.94 1.88 -7.03
CA MET A 323 -8.47 3.07 -6.31
C MET A 323 -9.62 3.96 -5.83
N LEU A 324 -10.63 4.18 -6.69
CA LEU A 324 -11.84 4.94 -6.30
C LEU A 324 -12.67 4.24 -5.21
N LEU A 325 -12.43 2.97 -4.92
CA LEU A 325 -13.01 2.22 -3.81
C LEU A 325 -12.15 2.28 -2.55
N VAL A 326 -10.84 2.12 -2.68
CA VAL A 326 -9.89 2.04 -1.56
C VAL A 326 -9.78 3.39 -0.85
N GLU A 327 -9.54 4.46 -1.60
CA GLU A 327 -9.28 5.79 -1.05
C GLU A 327 -10.43 6.34 -0.19
N PRO A 328 -11.71 6.28 -0.61
CA PRO A 328 -12.82 6.71 0.24
C PRO A 328 -12.92 5.95 1.57
N ILE A 329 -12.56 4.66 1.60
CA ILE A 329 -12.58 3.86 2.83
C ILE A 329 -11.45 4.32 3.78
N ILE A 330 -10.27 4.62 3.21
CA ILE A 330 -9.13 5.15 3.98
C ILE A 330 -9.48 6.52 4.58
N VAL A 331 -9.98 7.44 3.77
CA VAL A 331 -10.32 8.79 4.23
C VAL A 331 -11.51 8.76 5.20
N ALA A 332 -12.52 7.93 4.97
CA ALA A 332 -13.65 7.79 5.89
C ALA A 332 -13.20 7.37 7.30
N ARG A 333 -12.23 6.46 7.42
CA ARG A 333 -11.70 6.11 8.74
C ARG A 333 -10.91 7.24 9.39
N GLN A 334 -10.17 8.04 8.63
CA GLN A 334 -9.42 9.19 9.14
C GLN A 334 -10.36 10.29 9.66
N ILE A 335 -11.50 10.48 9.00
CA ILE A 335 -12.54 11.44 9.43
C ILE A 335 -13.27 10.95 10.69
N LEU A 336 -13.63 9.66 10.74
CA LEU A 336 -14.44 9.10 11.83
C LEU A 336 -13.64 8.84 13.12
N PHE A 337 -12.35 8.68 13.01
CA PHE A 337 -11.47 8.38 14.15
C PHE A 337 -10.33 9.39 14.20
N LYS A 338 -9.97 9.86 15.39
CA LYS A 338 -8.87 10.80 15.62
C LYS A 338 -7.93 10.28 16.71
N GLY A 339 -6.66 10.73 16.67
CA GLY A 339 -5.66 10.40 17.68
C GLY A 339 -5.45 8.89 17.87
N SER A 340 -5.36 8.44 19.10
CA SER A 340 -5.11 7.02 19.44
C SER A 340 -6.20 6.05 18.96
N ALA A 341 -7.44 6.54 18.80
CA ALA A 341 -8.53 5.73 18.26
C ALA A 341 -8.33 5.43 16.77
N LEU A 342 -7.79 6.38 16.00
CA LEU A 342 -7.44 6.17 14.59
C LEU A 342 -6.33 5.13 14.46
N ALA A 343 -5.25 5.25 15.25
CA ALA A 343 -4.13 4.30 15.20
C ALA A 343 -4.60 2.86 15.48
N LYS A 344 -5.40 2.67 16.53
CA LYS A 344 -5.98 1.35 16.87
C LYS A 344 -6.89 0.82 15.76
N PHE A 345 -7.76 1.66 15.20
CA PHE A 345 -8.69 1.25 14.15
C PHE A 345 -7.96 0.97 12.83
N SER A 346 -6.93 1.74 12.50
CA SER A 346 -6.08 1.50 11.32
C SER A 346 -5.38 0.14 11.39
N GLY A 347 -4.92 -0.27 12.59
CA GLY A 347 -4.37 -1.62 12.78
C GLY A 347 -5.39 -2.72 12.48
N TRP A 348 -6.63 -2.60 12.98
CA TRP A 348 -7.70 -3.54 12.67
C TRP A 348 -8.10 -3.53 11.17
N ALA A 349 -8.10 -2.36 10.53
CA ALA A 349 -8.40 -2.24 9.11
C ALA A 349 -7.32 -2.89 8.23
N ARG A 350 -6.02 -2.71 8.57
CA ARG A 350 -4.90 -3.42 7.92
C ARG A 350 -5.04 -4.93 8.07
N LEU A 351 -5.37 -5.41 9.27
CA LEU A 351 -5.60 -6.84 9.52
C LEU A 351 -6.78 -7.38 8.70
N ALA A 352 -7.90 -6.66 8.65
CA ALA A 352 -9.06 -7.03 7.83
C ALA A 352 -8.70 -7.11 6.35
N PHE A 353 -7.92 -6.13 5.85
CA PHE A 353 -7.39 -6.11 4.48
C PHE A 353 -6.51 -7.34 4.20
N ALA A 354 -5.57 -7.66 5.09
CA ALA A 354 -4.68 -8.81 4.96
C ALA A 354 -5.43 -10.15 4.98
N ILE A 355 -6.41 -10.30 5.87
CA ILE A 355 -7.29 -11.47 5.90
C ILE A 355 -8.09 -11.58 4.60
N GLY A 356 -8.63 -10.46 4.09
CA GLY A 356 -9.34 -10.41 2.81
C GLY A 356 -8.46 -10.86 1.64
N ALA A 357 -7.25 -10.32 1.55
CA ALA A 357 -6.29 -10.69 0.51
C ALA A 357 -5.90 -12.18 0.56
N THR A 358 -5.69 -12.72 1.76
CA THR A 358 -5.33 -14.12 1.94
C THR A 358 -6.48 -15.06 1.59
N THR A 359 -7.66 -14.83 2.18
CA THR A 359 -8.83 -15.67 1.92
C THR A 359 -9.26 -15.58 0.46
N GLY A 360 -9.22 -14.38 -0.13
CA GLY A 360 -9.48 -14.18 -1.55
C GLY A 360 -8.53 -15.02 -2.42
N SER A 361 -7.23 -14.97 -2.15
CA SER A 361 -6.25 -15.74 -2.92
C SER A 361 -6.47 -17.25 -2.86
N TRP A 362 -6.80 -17.81 -1.70
CA TRP A 362 -7.07 -19.24 -1.60
C TRP A 362 -8.39 -19.63 -2.27
N ILE A 363 -9.43 -18.79 -2.18
CA ILE A 363 -10.68 -19.01 -2.90
C ILE A 363 -10.46 -18.91 -4.41
N GLY A 364 -9.69 -17.92 -4.87
CA GLY A 364 -9.32 -17.79 -6.29
C GLY A 364 -8.53 -18.99 -6.80
N PHE A 365 -7.58 -19.50 -5.99
CA PHE A 365 -6.86 -20.73 -6.31
C PHE A 365 -7.81 -21.94 -6.42
N ALA A 366 -8.63 -22.17 -5.40
CA ALA A 366 -9.57 -23.29 -5.39
C ALA A 366 -10.55 -23.21 -6.57
N PHE A 367 -11.08 -22.03 -6.85
CA PHE A 367 -11.98 -21.82 -7.98
C PHE A 367 -11.28 -22.04 -9.32
N SER A 368 -10.07 -21.50 -9.53
CA SER A 368 -9.31 -21.67 -10.76
C SER A 368 -8.77 -23.08 -10.98
N SER A 369 -8.69 -23.91 -9.93
CA SER A 369 -8.31 -25.32 -10.03
C SER A 369 -9.46 -26.23 -10.46
N VAL A 370 -10.71 -25.84 -10.18
CA VAL A 370 -11.93 -26.58 -10.51
C VAL A 370 -12.55 -26.07 -11.80
N PHE A 371 -12.57 -24.75 -11.97
CA PHE A 371 -13.16 -24.06 -13.11
C PHE A 371 -12.08 -23.38 -13.96
N GLN A 372 -12.45 -22.99 -15.18
CA GLN A 372 -11.55 -22.20 -16.01
C GLN A 372 -11.39 -20.80 -15.44
N TRP A 373 -10.17 -20.25 -15.54
CA TRP A 373 -9.84 -18.90 -15.04
C TRP A 373 -10.72 -17.78 -15.63
N GLN A 374 -11.30 -18.01 -16.83
CA GLN A 374 -12.23 -17.09 -17.50
C GLN A 374 -13.53 -16.85 -16.70
N LEU A 375 -13.85 -17.72 -15.75
CA LEU A 375 -15.03 -17.58 -14.87
C LEU A 375 -14.75 -16.78 -13.60
N LEU A 376 -13.48 -16.48 -13.28
CA LEU A 376 -13.12 -15.68 -12.11
C LEU A 376 -13.77 -14.28 -12.05
N PRO A 377 -14.01 -13.58 -13.19
CA PRO A 377 -14.75 -12.31 -13.16
C PRO A 377 -16.14 -12.42 -12.52
N ILE A 378 -16.79 -13.61 -12.52
CA ILE A 378 -18.09 -13.82 -11.84
C ILE A 378 -17.95 -13.60 -10.35
N LEU A 379 -16.91 -14.17 -9.72
CA LEU A 379 -16.65 -13.96 -8.29
C LEU A 379 -16.42 -12.48 -8.01
N ALA A 380 -15.60 -11.82 -8.82
CA ALA A 380 -15.33 -10.39 -8.68
C ALA A 380 -16.62 -9.55 -8.79
N LEU A 381 -17.50 -9.84 -9.76
CA LEU A 381 -18.78 -9.16 -9.91
C LEU A 381 -19.69 -9.32 -8.68
N ILE A 382 -19.82 -10.55 -8.17
CA ILE A 382 -20.66 -10.84 -7.00
C ILE A 382 -20.17 -10.06 -5.77
N PHE A 383 -18.87 -10.12 -5.48
CA PHE A 383 -18.32 -9.45 -4.30
C PHE A 383 -18.26 -7.93 -4.46
N THR A 384 -18.00 -7.42 -5.66
CA THR A 384 -18.05 -5.97 -5.96
C THR A 384 -19.47 -5.43 -5.79
N ALA A 385 -20.49 -6.16 -6.25
CA ALA A 385 -21.89 -5.81 -5.99
C ALA A 385 -22.21 -5.81 -4.49
N GLY A 386 -21.61 -6.74 -3.71
CA GLY A 386 -21.73 -6.79 -2.25
C GLY A 386 -21.25 -5.51 -1.55
N LEU A 387 -20.29 -4.78 -2.14
CA LEU A 387 -19.84 -3.48 -1.59
C LEU A 387 -20.96 -2.43 -1.57
N LEU A 388 -22.00 -2.54 -2.40
CA LEU A 388 -23.15 -1.63 -2.35
C LEU A 388 -23.88 -1.67 -1.00
N VAL A 389 -23.74 -2.76 -0.24
CA VAL A 389 -24.30 -2.87 1.13
C VAL A 389 -23.48 -2.07 2.14
N VAL A 390 -22.17 -1.96 1.92
CA VAL A 390 -21.22 -1.28 2.82
C VAL A 390 -21.23 0.23 2.61
N LEU A 391 -21.35 0.69 1.38
CA LEU A 391 -21.24 2.10 0.99
C LEU A 391 -22.21 3.09 1.64
N PRO A 392 -23.49 2.73 1.93
CA PRO A 392 -24.41 3.67 2.59
C PRO A 392 -23.90 4.18 3.94
N GLN A 393 -22.91 3.50 4.53
CA GLN A 393 -22.35 3.83 5.84
C GLN A 393 -21.15 4.80 5.76
N LEU A 394 -20.66 5.11 4.55
CA LEU A 394 -19.61 6.13 4.40
C LEU A 394 -20.17 7.51 4.71
N PRO A 395 -19.39 8.37 5.39
CA PRO A 395 -19.81 9.74 5.66
C PRO A 395 -20.08 10.49 4.35
N ASN A 396 -21.17 11.22 4.32
CA ASN A 396 -21.57 12.02 3.17
C ASN A 396 -20.97 13.43 3.28
N THR A 397 -19.66 13.52 3.37
CA THR A 397 -18.94 14.79 3.44
C THR A 397 -18.62 15.27 2.03
N SER A 398 -19.35 16.28 1.54
CA SER A 398 -18.83 17.15 0.49
C SER A 398 -17.98 18.22 1.17
N TYR A 399 -16.74 18.36 0.79
CA TYR A 399 -15.84 19.44 1.25
C TYR A 399 -16.15 20.79 0.54
N ALA A 400 -17.35 20.95 -0.02
CA ALA A 400 -17.74 22.10 -0.83
C ALA A 400 -18.47 23.19 -0.02
N ASP A 401 -18.34 23.16 1.32
CA ASP A 401 -18.85 24.25 2.19
C ASP A 401 -17.71 24.95 2.93
#